data_6014df8dba44a013c327ac8b423ebeff
#
_entry.id   6014df8dba44a013c327ac8b423ebeff
#
_cell.length_a   1.000
_cell.length_b   1.000
_cell.length_c   1.000
_cell.angle_alpha   90.00
_cell.angle_beta   90.00
_cell.angle_gamma   90.00
#
_symmetry.space_group_name_H-M   'P 1'
#
loop_
_entity.id
_entity.type
_entity.pdbx_description
1 polymer ?
#
loop_
_entity_poly.entity_id
_entity_poly.type
_entity_poly.pdbx_seq_one_letter_code
_entity_poly.pdbx_strand_id
1 'polypeptide(L)'
;MRDRHCSPITPIPNPQPPIPPLAQFTRRERQIVAALRSPAAVQHYLNELPYNQEPGGRATLRSFRGVVRTGCAHCLEAALFAAVVLEQHGYPALILSFESIDELDHVVFLYRRHGRWGSIARSRDPGLHGRRPVFATVRALALSYFDPYIDFTGRITGYAAVDLAQVMGTYDWRLSPGNVWKVERVLLDYPHRRIESSDARVDALRQRYRAYRAAHQGRKPIFYRRRDRWMPLPNEFAETAVADTVRRDKTAAQRIVNEG
;
A
#
# COMPACT_ATOMS: atom_id res chain seq x y z
N MET A 1 16.09 -50.57 20.99
CA MET A 1 16.27 -49.26 20.39
C MET A 1 15.00 -48.46 20.64
N ARG A 2 15.05 -47.43 21.48
CA ARG A 2 13.86 -46.63 21.82
C ARG A 2 13.93 -45.34 20.99
N ASP A 3 13.00 -45.19 20.08
CA ASP A 3 12.83 -43.94 19.28
C ASP A 3 12.46 -42.81 20.23
N ARG A 4 13.32 -41.80 20.31
CA ARG A 4 12.99 -40.54 20.99
C ARG A 4 12.18 -39.68 20.01
N HIS A 5 10.88 -39.64 20.24
CA HIS A 5 9.99 -38.63 19.59
C HIS A 5 10.45 -37.24 20.03
N CYS A 6 11.09 -36.55 19.09
CA CYS A 6 11.36 -35.13 19.23
C CYS A 6 10.04 -34.34 18.98
N SER A 7 9.39 -33.91 20.05
CA SER A 7 8.22 -33.04 19.95
C SER A 7 8.61 -31.73 19.27
N PRO A 8 7.82 -31.20 18.29
CA PRO A 8 8.11 -29.92 17.70
C PRO A 8 8.05 -28.83 18.75
N ILE A 9 9.15 -28.08 18.91
CA ILE A 9 9.22 -26.90 19.76
C ILE A 9 8.25 -25.86 19.16
N THR A 10 7.09 -25.68 19.79
CA THR A 10 6.17 -24.58 19.46
C THR A 10 6.90 -23.28 19.79
N PRO A 11 7.09 -22.35 18.83
CA PRO A 11 7.73 -21.08 19.13
C PRO A 11 6.93 -20.36 20.21
N ILE A 12 7.57 -20.01 21.32
CA ILE A 12 6.97 -19.15 22.34
C ILE A 12 6.60 -17.83 21.65
N PRO A 13 5.33 -17.43 21.63
CA PRO A 13 4.96 -16.17 20.99
C PRO A 13 5.71 -15.05 21.70
N ASN A 14 6.49 -14.27 20.94
CA ASN A 14 7.16 -13.09 21.44
C ASN A 14 6.07 -12.16 22.03
N PRO A 15 6.16 -11.67 23.28
CA PRO A 15 5.14 -10.84 23.86
C PRO A 15 4.92 -9.62 22.98
N GLN A 16 3.72 -9.51 22.42
CA GLN A 16 3.37 -8.36 21.59
C GLN A 16 3.35 -7.12 22.48
N PRO A 17 4.01 -6.02 22.07
CA PRO A 17 3.89 -4.78 22.80
C PRO A 17 2.44 -4.35 22.81
N PRO A 18 1.91 -3.92 23.95
CA PRO A 18 0.53 -3.47 24.04
C PRO A 18 0.29 -2.28 23.07
N ILE A 19 -0.91 -2.21 22.51
CA ILE A 19 -1.34 -1.03 21.74
C ILE A 19 -1.20 0.19 22.66
N PRO A 20 -0.52 1.28 22.24
CA PRO A 20 -0.33 2.44 23.09
C PRO A 20 -1.67 3.00 23.58
N PRO A 21 -1.85 3.23 24.89
CA PRO A 21 -3.06 3.84 25.40
C PRO A 21 -3.19 5.28 24.88
N LEU A 22 -4.42 5.76 24.68
CA LEU A 22 -4.68 7.10 24.14
C LEU A 22 -4.04 8.24 24.95
N ALA A 23 -3.70 7.99 26.23
CA ALA A 23 -2.98 8.95 27.07
C ALA A 23 -1.58 9.29 26.54
N GLN A 24 -0.93 8.39 25.78
CA GLN A 24 0.38 8.63 25.20
C GLN A 24 0.34 9.47 23.92
N PHE A 25 -0.85 9.67 23.35
CA PHE A 25 -1.07 10.47 22.16
C PHE A 25 -1.21 11.95 22.51
N THR A 26 -0.69 12.83 21.66
CA THR A 26 -0.95 14.27 21.79
C THR A 26 -2.44 14.57 21.55
N ARG A 27 -2.88 15.78 21.88
CA ARG A 27 -4.28 16.21 21.65
C ARG A 27 -4.67 16.05 20.16
N ARG A 28 -3.81 16.49 19.24
CA ARG A 28 -4.04 16.39 17.79
C ARG A 28 -4.11 14.92 17.31
N GLU A 29 -3.20 14.09 17.80
CA GLU A 29 -3.18 12.65 17.47
C GLU A 29 -4.48 11.96 17.92
N ARG A 30 -4.95 12.25 19.17
CA ARG A 30 -6.23 11.71 19.67
C ARG A 30 -7.43 12.16 18.83
N GLN A 31 -7.46 13.42 18.38
CA GLN A 31 -8.52 13.94 17.50
C GLN A 31 -8.54 13.19 16.16
N ILE A 32 -7.37 12.93 15.56
CA ILE A 32 -7.24 12.16 14.31
C ILE A 32 -7.74 10.72 14.53
N VAL A 33 -7.27 10.05 15.58
CA VAL A 33 -7.72 8.68 15.89
C VAL A 33 -9.24 8.62 16.09
N ALA A 34 -9.81 9.57 16.85
CA ALA A 34 -11.25 9.62 17.10
C ALA A 34 -12.09 9.88 15.84
N ALA A 35 -11.57 10.65 14.89
CA ALA A 35 -12.25 10.97 13.63
C ALA A 35 -12.15 9.85 12.59
N LEU A 36 -11.02 9.14 12.53
CA LEU A 36 -10.71 8.17 11.46
C LEU A 36 -11.03 6.72 11.85
N ARG A 37 -12.30 6.42 12.08
CA ARG A 37 -12.76 5.14 12.66
C ARG A 37 -12.90 3.98 11.67
N SER A 38 -12.60 4.19 10.38
CA SER A 38 -12.77 3.17 9.35
C SER A 38 -11.67 3.23 8.30
N PRO A 39 -11.37 2.12 7.60
CA PRO A 39 -10.42 2.12 6.50
C PRO A 39 -10.73 3.17 5.41
N ALA A 40 -11.99 3.42 5.11
CA ALA A 40 -12.39 4.43 4.13
C ALA A 40 -12.06 5.85 4.61
N ALA A 41 -12.32 6.18 5.89
CA ALA A 41 -11.98 7.46 6.46
C ALA A 41 -10.47 7.69 6.49
N VAL A 42 -9.67 6.66 6.85
CA VAL A 42 -8.20 6.74 6.83
C VAL A 42 -7.68 6.95 5.41
N GLN A 43 -8.20 6.20 4.41
CA GLN A 43 -7.78 6.39 3.01
C GLN A 43 -8.12 7.80 2.52
N HIS A 44 -9.31 8.31 2.84
CA HIS A 44 -9.70 9.68 2.46
C HIS A 44 -8.74 10.70 3.07
N TYR A 45 -8.45 10.61 4.35
CA TYR A 45 -7.50 11.50 5.03
C TYR A 45 -6.09 11.45 4.39
N LEU A 46 -5.59 10.26 4.09
CA LEU A 46 -4.28 10.09 3.44
C LEU A 46 -4.27 10.63 2.00
N ASN A 47 -5.40 10.63 1.31
CA ASN A 47 -5.51 11.22 -0.03
C ASN A 47 -5.34 12.74 -0.01
N GLU A 48 -5.74 13.42 1.08
CA GLU A 48 -5.58 14.86 1.27
C GLU A 48 -4.15 15.26 1.67
N LEU A 49 -3.35 14.32 2.16
CA LEU A 49 -1.95 14.59 2.50
C LEU A 49 -1.08 14.68 1.25
N PRO A 50 -0.20 15.68 1.13
CA PRO A 50 0.87 15.68 0.15
C PRO A 50 1.71 14.41 0.21
N TYR A 51 2.11 13.87 -0.95
CA TYR A 51 3.08 12.80 -0.98
C TYR A 51 4.45 13.30 -0.51
N ASN A 52 5.09 12.57 0.40
CA ASN A 52 6.44 12.91 0.86
C ASN A 52 7.45 12.56 -0.24
N GLN A 53 7.94 13.59 -0.93
CA GLN A 53 8.93 13.47 -2.02
C GLN A 53 10.38 13.47 -1.49
N GLU A 54 10.57 13.46 -0.17
CA GLU A 54 11.89 13.48 0.45
C GLU A 54 12.79 14.60 -0.10
N PRO A 55 12.38 15.86 0.07
CA PRO A 55 13.06 16.99 -0.53
C PRO A 55 14.52 17.06 -0.08
N GLY A 56 15.42 17.36 -1.03
CA GLY A 56 16.86 17.41 -0.79
C GLY A 56 17.53 16.03 -0.72
N GLY A 57 16.85 14.95 -1.15
CA GLY A 57 17.39 13.59 -1.18
C GLY A 57 17.60 12.98 0.22
N ARG A 58 17.01 13.55 1.25
CA ARG A 58 17.08 12.99 2.60
C ARG A 58 15.95 11.99 2.80
N ALA A 59 16.30 10.71 2.77
CA ALA A 59 15.36 9.65 3.08
C ALA A 59 14.76 9.83 4.49
N THR A 60 13.47 9.55 4.61
CA THR A 60 12.72 9.59 5.87
C THR A 60 11.91 8.31 6.04
N LEU A 61 11.67 7.92 7.29
CA LEU A 61 10.73 6.87 7.63
C LEU A 61 10.03 7.22 8.93
N ARG A 62 9.00 8.05 8.81
CA ARG A 62 8.30 8.62 9.97
C ARG A 62 7.30 7.65 10.54
N SER A 63 7.22 7.64 11.87
CA SER A 63 6.11 7.02 12.61
C SER A 63 4.78 7.75 12.33
N PHE A 64 3.66 7.24 12.87
CA PHE A 64 2.38 7.97 12.90
C PHE A 64 2.56 9.40 13.47
N ARG A 65 3.26 9.54 14.60
CA ARG A 65 3.55 10.86 15.21
C ARG A 65 4.30 11.79 14.27
N GLY A 66 5.28 11.25 13.54
CA GLY A 66 6.03 12.01 12.56
C GLY A 66 5.16 12.49 11.40
N VAL A 67 4.28 11.65 10.86
CA VAL A 67 3.32 12.00 9.80
C VAL A 67 2.34 13.08 10.28
N VAL A 68 1.77 12.94 11.48
CA VAL A 68 0.87 13.96 12.05
C VAL A 68 1.56 15.31 12.22
N ARG A 69 2.85 15.30 12.60
CA ARG A 69 3.64 16.52 12.78
C ARG A 69 3.97 17.22 11.47
N THR A 70 4.32 16.44 10.43
CA THR A 70 4.81 16.99 9.15
C THR A 70 3.71 17.19 8.12
N GLY A 71 2.58 16.50 8.24
CA GLY A 71 1.44 16.61 7.33
C GLY A 71 1.70 16.03 5.93
N CYS A 72 2.65 15.11 5.76
CA CYS A 72 2.91 14.42 4.50
C CYS A 72 3.39 12.98 4.77
N ALA A 73 3.23 12.08 3.78
CA ALA A 73 3.62 10.69 3.92
C ALA A 73 3.99 10.06 2.56
N HIS A 74 5.02 9.22 2.52
CA HIS A 74 5.23 8.25 1.44
C HIS A 74 4.53 6.91 1.76
N CYS A 75 4.68 5.88 0.91
CA CYS A 75 3.90 4.64 1.00
C CYS A 75 4.01 3.94 2.36
N LEU A 76 5.22 3.72 2.88
CA LEU A 76 5.44 3.03 4.15
C LEU A 76 4.97 3.90 5.34
N GLU A 77 5.25 5.21 5.34
CA GLU A 77 4.77 6.15 6.37
C GLU A 77 3.22 6.17 6.43
N ALA A 78 2.55 6.14 5.27
CA ALA A 78 1.10 6.08 5.19
C ALA A 78 0.54 4.73 5.70
N ALA A 79 1.23 3.63 5.41
CA ALA A 79 0.86 2.31 5.92
C ALA A 79 1.01 2.25 7.46
N LEU A 80 2.08 2.81 8.02
CA LEU A 80 2.27 2.93 9.48
C LEU A 80 1.21 3.85 10.12
N PHE A 81 0.89 4.97 9.49
CA PHE A 81 -0.19 5.85 9.94
C PHE A 81 -1.53 5.09 10.02
N ALA A 82 -1.89 4.36 8.95
CA ALA A 82 -3.12 3.58 8.91
C ALA A 82 -3.12 2.48 9.99
N ALA A 83 -2.00 1.80 10.20
CA ALA A 83 -1.86 0.76 11.21
C ALA A 83 -2.13 1.31 12.62
N VAL A 84 -1.49 2.42 13.01
CA VAL A 84 -1.65 3.01 14.33
C VAL A 84 -3.07 3.51 14.57
N VAL A 85 -3.67 4.20 13.61
CA VAL A 85 -5.05 4.70 13.74
C VAL A 85 -6.02 3.53 13.87
N LEU A 86 -5.92 2.51 13.02
CA LEU A 86 -6.89 1.43 12.97
C LEU A 86 -6.68 0.38 14.08
N GLU A 87 -5.48 0.23 14.64
CA GLU A 87 -5.27 -0.57 15.86
C GLU A 87 -6.15 -0.07 17.01
N GLN A 88 -6.31 1.24 17.16
CA GLN A 88 -7.18 1.84 18.20
C GLN A 88 -8.66 1.52 17.96
N HIS A 89 -9.01 0.98 16.79
CA HIS A 89 -10.38 0.56 16.41
C HIS A 89 -10.49 -0.95 16.19
N GLY A 90 -9.52 -1.74 16.70
CA GLY A 90 -9.57 -3.20 16.70
C GLY A 90 -9.11 -3.88 15.41
N TYR A 91 -8.48 -3.16 14.47
CA TYR A 91 -7.83 -3.78 13.31
C TYR A 91 -6.40 -4.20 13.68
N PRO A 92 -5.93 -5.39 13.25
CA PRO A 92 -4.54 -5.76 13.45
C PRO A 92 -3.60 -4.87 12.60
N ALA A 93 -2.37 -4.67 13.07
CA ALA A 93 -1.35 -3.86 12.36
C ALA A 93 -0.73 -4.63 11.19
N LEU A 94 -1.54 -5.06 10.23
CA LEU A 94 -1.12 -5.85 9.08
C LEU A 94 -0.61 -4.96 7.95
N ILE A 95 0.58 -5.28 7.46
CA ILE A 95 1.22 -4.64 6.31
C ILE A 95 1.35 -5.64 5.18
N LEU A 96 1.05 -5.24 3.95
CA LEU A 96 1.40 -5.96 2.75
C LEU A 96 2.63 -5.28 2.14
N SER A 97 3.75 -5.98 2.18
CA SER A 97 5.04 -5.56 1.60
C SER A 97 5.21 -6.22 0.24
N PHE A 98 5.73 -5.48 -0.73
CA PHE A 98 6.06 -5.96 -2.06
C PHE A 98 7.56 -5.83 -2.30
N GLU A 99 8.16 -6.85 -2.89
CA GLU A 99 9.50 -6.79 -3.46
C GLU A 99 9.43 -6.45 -4.95
N SER A 100 10.38 -5.65 -5.42
CA SER A 100 10.55 -5.29 -6.84
C SER A 100 11.99 -5.51 -7.30
N ILE A 101 12.16 -5.78 -8.59
CA ILE A 101 13.50 -5.98 -9.19
C ILE A 101 14.36 -4.72 -9.20
N ASP A 102 13.76 -3.54 -9.05
CA ASP A 102 14.44 -2.25 -9.02
C ASP A 102 14.63 -1.69 -7.59
N GLU A 103 14.36 -2.52 -6.58
CA GLU A 103 14.49 -2.18 -5.16
C GLU A 103 13.61 -0.98 -4.72
N LEU A 104 12.69 -0.53 -5.58
CA LEU A 104 11.70 0.49 -5.25
C LEU A 104 10.43 -0.15 -4.69
N ASP A 105 10.55 -0.77 -3.56
CA ASP A 105 9.50 -1.54 -2.94
C ASP A 105 8.27 -0.69 -2.58
N HIS A 106 7.11 -1.33 -2.55
CA HIS A 106 5.86 -0.69 -2.19
C HIS A 106 5.23 -1.36 -0.98
N VAL A 107 4.63 -0.55 -0.11
CA VAL A 107 4.02 -1.02 1.13
C VAL A 107 2.64 -0.43 1.30
N VAL A 108 1.68 -1.27 1.70
CA VAL A 108 0.30 -0.85 1.96
C VAL A 108 -0.21 -1.44 3.27
N PHE A 109 -1.10 -0.74 3.96
CA PHE A 109 -1.82 -1.31 5.10
C PHE A 109 -2.89 -2.29 4.61
N LEU A 110 -2.99 -3.46 5.27
CA LEU A 110 -3.88 -4.54 4.91
C LEU A 110 -5.01 -4.66 5.94
N TYR A 111 -6.27 -4.75 5.47
CA TYR A 111 -7.41 -4.96 6.35
C TYR A 111 -8.41 -5.96 5.80
N ARG A 112 -9.25 -6.51 6.68
CA ARG A 112 -10.32 -7.43 6.31
C ARG A 112 -11.67 -6.88 6.77
N ARG A 113 -12.65 -6.88 5.88
CA ARG A 113 -14.03 -6.48 6.19
C ARG A 113 -15.02 -7.42 5.49
N HIS A 114 -16.02 -7.90 6.22
CA HIS A 114 -17.01 -8.87 5.71
C HIS A 114 -16.36 -10.07 4.99
N GLY A 115 -15.29 -10.62 5.58
CA GLY A 115 -14.56 -11.74 5.01
C GLY A 115 -13.69 -11.44 3.80
N ARG A 116 -13.62 -10.18 3.33
CA ARG A 116 -12.84 -9.77 2.16
C ARG A 116 -11.67 -8.88 2.53
N TRP A 117 -10.58 -9.01 1.79
CA TRP A 117 -9.37 -8.22 1.96
C TRP A 117 -9.42 -6.92 1.16
N GLY A 118 -8.93 -5.86 1.76
CA GLY A 118 -8.70 -4.56 1.16
C GLY A 118 -7.39 -3.96 1.66
N SER A 119 -7.00 -2.81 1.12
CA SER A 119 -5.76 -2.13 1.51
C SER A 119 -5.93 -0.61 1.53
N ILE A 120 -5.11 0.05 2.34
CA ILE A 120 -4.96 1.50 2.38
C ILE A 120 -3.54 1.81 1.93
N ALA A 121 -3.39 2.79 1.04
CA ALA A 121 -2.08 3.19 0.54
C ALA A 121 -2.05 4.66 0.11
N ARG A 122 -0.89 5.27 0.19
CA ARG A 122 -0.53 6.55 -0.42
C ARG A 122 0.64 6.33 -1.38
N SER A 123 0.52 6.75 -2.60
CA SER A 123 1.55 6.57 -3.61
C SER A 123 1.60 7.78 -4.53
N ARG A 124 2.74 8.03 -5.16
CA ARG A 124 2.88 8.95 -6.29
C ARG A 124 2.33 8.39 -7.60
N ASP A 125 1.92 7.10 -7.62
CA ASP A 125 1.35 6.40 -8.77
C ASP A 125 -0.12 6.05 -8.52
N PRO A 126 -1.06 6.47 -9.40
CA PRO A 126 -2.50 6.27 -9.18
C PRO A 126 -2.86 4.79 -9.05
N GLY A 127 -2.19 3.91 -9.78
CA GLY A 127 -2.42 2.46 -9.74
C GLY A 127 -1.98 1.77 -8.46
N LEU A 128 -1.20 2.43 -7.61
CA LEU A 128 -0.63 1.88 -6.36
C LEU A 128 -1.33 2.37 -5.10
N HIS A 129 -2.48 3.07 -5.23
CA HIS A 129 -3.32 3.44 -4.09
C HIS A 129 -4.15 2.27 -3.56
N GLY A 130 -4.93 2.52 -2.51
CA GLY A 130 -5.70 1.52 -1.78
C GLY A 130 -6.70 0.72 -2.62
N ARG A 131 -7.12 -0.42 -2.07
CA ARG A 131 -8.11 -1.33 -2.68
C ARG A 131 -9.32 -1.50 -1.76
N ARG A 132 -10.52 -1.54 -2.35
CA ARG A 132 -11.76 -1.89 -1.64
C ARG A 132 -11.68 -3.32 -1.10
N PRO A 133 -12.39 -3.66 -0.01
CA PRO A 133 -12.37 -5.00 0.58
C PRO A 133 -13.25 -5.98 -0.22
N VAL A 134 -12.78 -6.37 -1.41
CA VAL A 134 -13.48 -7.24 -2.35
C VAL A 134 -12.69 -8.51 -2.70
N PHE A 135 -11.46 -8.65 -2.21
CA PHE A 135 -10.58 -9.75 -2.54
C PHE A 135 -10.76 -10.93 -1.57
N ALA A 136 -10.91 -12.14 -2.11
CA ALA A 136 -11.09 -13.34 -1.30
C ALA A 136 -9.82 -13.74 -0.53
N THR A 137 -8.64 -13.45 -1.09
CA THR A 137 -7.34 -13.80 -0.51
C THR A 137 -6.36 -12.63 -0.59
N VAL A 138 -5.36 -12.63 0.30
CA VAL A 138 -4.24 -11.67 0.24
C VAL A 138 -3.50 -11.78 -1.09
N ARG A 139 -3.31 -13.00 -1.63
CA ARG A 139 -2.69 -13.21 -2.94
C ARG A 139 -3.47 -12.52 -4.06
N ALA A 140 -4.79 -12.64 -4.06
CA ALA A 140 -5.62 -11.99 -5.09
C ALA A 140 -5.54 -10.44 -4.99
N LEU A 141 -5.45 -9.91 -3.77
CA LEU A 141 -5.23 -8.48 -3.54
C LEU A 141 -3.83 -8.07 -4.02
N ALA A 142 -2.78 -8.81 -3.65
CA ALA A 142 -1.41 -8.53 -4.09
C ALA A 142 -1.29 -8.52 -5.62
N LEU A 143 -1.86 -9.50 -6.31
CA LEU A 143 -1.87 -9.56 -7.78
C LEU A 143 -2.61 -8.40 -8.45
N SER A 144 -3.51 -7.70 -7.73
CA SER A 144 -4.17 -6.50 -8.26
C SER A 144 -3.23 -5.29 -8.40
N TYR A 145 -2.07 -5.34 -7.78
CA TYR A 145 -1.01 -4.33 -7.89
C TYR A 145 0.00 -4.65 -9.00
N PHE A 146 0.04 -5.89 -9.50
CA PHE A 146 1.07 -6.33 -10.43
C PHE A 146 1.13 -5.48 -11.71
N ASP A 147 0.03 -5.39 -12.46
CA ASP A 147 0.00 -4.63 -13.71
C ASP A 147 0.23 -3.11 -13.48
N PRO A 148 -0.39 -2.46 -12.46
CA PRO A 148 -0.12 -1.06 -12.14
C PRO A 148 1.30 -0.74 -11.67
N TYR A 149 2.03 -1.73 -11.18
CA TYR A 149 3.41 -1.56 -10.72
C TYR A 149 4.42 -1.50 -11.88
N ILE A 150 4.08 -2.09 -13.03
CA ILE A 150 4.95 -2.09 -14.20
C ILE A 150 5.07 -0.68 -14.76
N ASP A 151 6.27 -0.13 -14.69
CA ASP A 151 6.65 1.16 -15.27
C ASP A 151 7.88 1.01 -16.19
N PHE A 152 8.88 1.89 -16.10
CA PHE A 152 10.11 1.80 -16.90
C PHE A 152 11.03 0.67 -16.41
N THR A 153 11.11 0.42 -15.12
CA THR A 153 12.04 -0.49 -14.45
C THR A 153 11.33 -1.50 -13.55
N GLY A 154 10.25 -1.09 -12.89
CA GLY A 154 9.57 -1.85 -11.85
C GLY A 154 8.93 -3.16 -12.32
N ARG A 155 9.02 -4.17 -11.47
CA ARG A 155 8.33 -5.46 -11.57
C ARG A 155 8.24 -6.09 -10.20
N ILE A 156 7.03 -6.33 -9.70
CA ILE A 156 6.85 -7.07 -8.45
C ILE A 156 7.32 -8.52 -8.63
N THR A 157 8.20 -8.96 -7.75
CA THR A 157 8.75 -10.32 -7.68
C THR A 157 8.23 -11.11 -6.50
N GLY A 158 7.80 -10.42 -5.44
CA GLY A 158 7.32 -11.04 -4.21
C GLY A 158 6.30 -10.20 -3.45
N TYR A 159 5.64 -10.82 -2.48
CA TYR A 159 4.78 -10.13 -1.51
C TYR A 159 4.76 -10.86 -0.17
N ALA A 160 4.62 -10.13 0.92
CA ALA A 160 4.45 -10.67 2.27
C ALA A 160 3.36 -9.92 3.04
N ALA A 161 2.53 -10.63 3.79
CA ALA A 161 1.66 -10.04 4.80
C ALA A 161 2.33 -10.16 6.15
N VAL A 162 2.64 -9.03 6.77
CA VAL A 162 3.44 -8.93 7.99
C VAL A 162 2.61 -8.28 9.09
N ASP A 163 2.54 -8.92 10.25
CA ASP A 163 1.95 -8.32 11.45
C ASP A 163 3.05 -7.55 12.21
N LEU A 164 3.02 -6.24 12.14
CA LEU A 164 4.02 -5.39 12.79
C LEU A 164 4.00 -5.53 14.31
N ALA A 165 2.85 -5.81 14.93
CA ALA A 165 2.79 -6.02 16.36
C ALA A 165 3.59 -7.25 16.78
N GLN A 166 3.65 -8.30 15.92
CA GLN A 166 4.42 -9.51 16.20
C GLN A 166 5.92 -9.33 15.92
N VAL A 167 6.28 -8.74 14.75
CA VAL A 167 7.68 -8.74 14.31
C VAL A 167 8.51 -7.62 14.92
N MET A 168 7.89 -6.52 15.37
CA MET A 168 8.62 -5.38 15.90
C MET A 168 9.00 -5.51 17.38
N GLY A 169 8.39 -6.46 18.12
CA GLY A 169 8.65 -6.63 19.55
C GLY A 169 8.39 -5.33 20.31
N THR A 170 9.32 -4.96 21.19
CA THR A 170 9.21 -3.74 22.02
C THR A 170 9.63 -2.45 21.31
N TYR A 171 10.02 -2.50 20.04
CA TYR A 171 10.41 -1.31 19.30
C TYR A 171 9.24 -0.36 19.07
N ASP A 172 9.37 0.90 19.49
CA ASP A 172 8.35 1.92 19.27
C ASP A 172 8.38 2.45 17.83
N TRP A 173 7.66 1.74 16.95
CA TRP A 173 7.42 2.18 15.58
C TRP A 173 6.18 3.08 15.44
N ARG A 174 5.35 3.16 16.51
CA ARG A 174 4.06 3.85 16.48
C ARG A 174 4.19 5.34 16.79
N LEU A 175 4.80 5.66 17.92
CA LEU A 175 4.82 7.02 18.47
C LEU A 175 6.24 7.61 18.55
N SER A 176 7.25 6.94 17.98
CA SER A 176 8.62 7.45 17.94
C SER A 176 8.66 8.88 17.37
N PRO A 177 9.37 9.82 18.00
CA PRO A 177 9.57 11.17 17.47
C PRO A 177 10.56 11.22 16.30
N GLY A 178 11.39 10.19 16.14
CA GLY A 178 12.38 10.02 15.08
C GLY A 178 11.94 9.08 13.98
N ASN A 179 12.85 8.85 13.03
CA ASN A 179 12.66 7.85 11.97
C ASN A 179 12.67 6.42 12.53
N VAL A 180 11.91 5.54 11.92
CA VAL A 180 11.68 4.15 12.37
C VAL A 180 12.27 3.13 11.39
N TRP A 181 13.53 3.33 11.00
CA TRP A 181 14.27 2.51 10.00
C TRP A 181 14.27 1.00 10.28
N LYS A 182 14.11 0.60 11.54
CA LYS A 182 13.99 -0.82 11.86
C LYS A 182 12.78 -1.49 11.19
N VAL A 183 11.70 -0.74 10.95
CA VAL A 183 10.52 -1.26 10.25
C VAL A 183 10.87 -1.68 8.83
N GLU A 184 11.51 -0.79 8.08
CA GLU A 184 11.95 -1.07 6.70
C GLU A 184 12.87 -2.28 6.65
N ARG A 185 13.90 -2.31 7.51
CA ARG A 185 14.83 -3.45 7.58
C ARG A 185 14.11 -4.78 7.84
N VAL A 186 13.17 -4.79 8.78
CA VAL A 186 12.38 -6.00 9.08
C VAL A 186 11.54 -6.42 7.89
N LEU A 187 10.95 -5.47 7.13
CA LEU A 187 10.17 -5.78 5.95
C LEU A 187 11.04 -6.33 4.81
N LEU A 188 12.22 -5.78 4.59
CA LEU A 188 13.20 -6.26 3.59
C LEU A 188 13.69 -7.68 3.92
N ASP A 189 13.97 -7.96 5.20
CA ASP A 189 14.44 -9.27 5.66
C ASP A 189 13.32 -10.32 5.76
N TYR A 190 12.02 -9.89 5.67
CA TYR A 190 10.90 -10.81 5.87
C TYR A 190 10.68 -11.70 4.64
N PRO A 191 10.46 -13.02 4.82
CA PRO A 191 10.27 -13.94 3.69
C PRO A 191 9.05 -13.57 2.81
N HIS A 192 9.30 -13.24 1.54
CA HIS A 192 8.26 -12.92 0.57
C HIS A 192 7.85 -14.15 -0.25
N ARG A 193 6.55 -14.27 -0.51
CA ARG A 193 5.99 -15.27 -1.43
C ARG A 193 6.21 -14.81 -2.85
N ARG A 194 6.89 -15.61 -3.65
CA ARG A 194 7.22 -15.30 -5.04
C ARG A 194 5.98 -15.09 -5.92
N ILE A 195 6.05 -14.10 -6.79
CA ILE A 195 5.11 -13.85 -7.89
C ILE A 195 5.84 -14.16 -9.20
N GLU A 196 5.43 -15.24 -9.84
CA GLU A 196 5.95 -15.59 -11.15
C GLU A 196 5.22 -14.85 -12.27
N SER A 197 5.99 -14.37 -13.24
CA SER A 197 5.47 -13.72 -14.44
C SER A 197 6.46 -13.91 -15.59
N SER A 198 5.97 -14.10 -16.81
CA SER A 198 6.84 -14.21 -17.98
C SER A 198 7.38 -12.84 -18.41
N ASP A 199 8.60 -12.81 -18.92
CA ASP A 199 9.21 -11.58 -19.43
C ASP A 199 8.39 -11.00 -20.59
N ALA A 200 7.85 -11.83 -21.48
CA ALA A 200 6.98 -11.40 -22.56
C ALA A 200 5.75 -10.61 -22.07
N ARG A 201 5.12 -11.04 -20.95
CA ARG A 201 4.02 -10.29 -20.34
C ARG A 201 4.48 -8.95 -19.77
N VAL A 202 5.60 -8.94 -19.08
CA VAL A 202 6.17 -7.72 -18.48
C VAL A 202 6.54 -6.72 -19.58
N ASP A 203 7.18 -7.18 -20.65
CA ASP A 203 7.57 -6.33 -21.78
C ASP A 203 6.36 -5.73 -22.50
N ALA A 204 5.30 -6.52 -22.72
CA ALA A 204 4.05 -6.02 -23.30
C ALA A 204 3.39 -4.94 -22.42
N LEU A 205 3.39 -5.12 -21.08
CA LEU A 205 2.87 -4.12 -20.13
C LEU A 205 3.75 -2.87 -20.13
N ARG A 206 5.07 -3.01 -20.18
CA ARG A 206 6.04 -1.90 -20.21
C ARG A 206 5.94 -1.11 -21.52
N GLN A 207 5.79 -1.76 -22.65
CA GLN A 207 5.52 -1.11 -23.94
C GLN A 207 4.22 -0.28 -23.88
N ARG A 208 3.16 -0.86 -23.33
CA ARG A 208 1.88 -0.16 -23.16
C ARG A 208 2.00 1.05 -22.21
N TYR A 209 2.77 0.93 -21.11
CA TYR A 209 3.07 2.03 -20.21
C TYR A 209 3.81 3.17 -20.94
N ARG A 210 4.87 2.84 -21.69
CA ARG A 210 5.64 3.82 -22.47
C ARG A 210 4.80 4.53 -23.53
N ALA A 211 4.01 3.78 -24.29
CA ALA A 211 3.12 4.33 -25.31
C ALA A 211 2.07 5.28 -24.69
N TYR A 212 1.48 4.90 -23.55
CA TYR A 212 0.56 5.78 -22.85
C TYR A 212 1.24 7.09 -22.40
N ARG A 213 2.42 7.01 -21.77
CA ARG A 213 3.18 8.16 -21.31
C ARG A 213 3.51 9.12 -22.45
N ALA A 214 3.95 8.59 -23.58
CA ALA A 214 4.25 9.37 -24.79
C ALA A 214 3.01 10.09 -25.34
N ALA A 215 1.88 9.40 -25.41
CA ALA A 215 0.62 9.97 -25.93
C ALA A 215 -0.07 10.95 -24.98
N HIS A 216 0.30 11.01 -23.68
CA HIS A 216 -0.36 11.79 -22.65
C HIS A 216 0.60 12.75 -21.91
N GLN A 217 1.59 13.29 -22.60
CA GLN A 217 2.53 14.30 -22.05
C GLN A 217 3.20 13.85 -20.74
N GLY A 218 3.58 12.58 -20.66
CA GLY A 218 4.22 12.02 -19.48
C GLY A 218 3.27 11.72 -18.29
N ARG A 219 1.96 11.86 -18.44
CA ARG A 219 1.01 11.54 -17.37
C ARG A 219 1.03 10.06 -17.04
N LYS A 220 0.88 9.73 -15.76
CA LYS A 220 0.84 8.34 -15.29
C LYS A 220 -0.46 7.67 -15.69
N PRO A 221 -0.39 6.38 -16.12
CA PRO A 221 -1.56 5.69 -16.65
C PRO A 221 -2.58 5.35 -15.56
N ILE A 222 -3.85 5.38 -15.96
CA ILE A 222 -5.00 4.91 -15.17
C ILE A 222 -5.87 3.93 -15.98
N PHE A 223 -5.38 3.41 -17.09
CA PHE A 223 -6.12 2.53 -18.01
C PHE A 223 -6.34 1.10 -17.48
N TYR A 224 -5.89 0.79 -16.26
CA TYR A 224 -5.95 -0.55 -15.70
C TYR A 224 -7.38 -1.07 -15.52
N ARG A 225 -7.55 -2.36 -15.75
CA ARG A 225 -8.83 -3.06 -15.56
C ARG A 225 -9.22 -3.10 -14.09
N ARG A 226 -10.52 -3.26 -13.81
CA ARG A 226 -11.07 -3.44 -12.46
C ARG A 226 -10.82 -2.25 -11.52
N ARG A 227 -10.87 -1.04 -12.04
CA ARG A 227 -10.76 0.19 -11.23
C ARG A 227 -11.92 0.35 -10.23
N ASP A 228 -13.04 -0.30 -10.47
CA ASP A 228 -14.15 -0.46 -9.53
C ASP A 228 -13.73 -1.06 -8.19
N ARG A 229 -12.60 -1.78 -8.15
CA ARG A 229 -12.00 -2.36 -6.94
C ARG A 229 -11.05 -1.43 -6.21
N TRP A 230 -10.76 -0.27 -6.75
CA TRP A 230 -9.87 0.70 -6.13
C TRP A 230 -10.62 1.55 -5.10
N MET A 231 -9.92 2.00 -4.08
CA MET A 231 -10.38 3.10 -3.23
C MET A 231 -10.39 4.41 -4.05
N PRO A 232 -11.14 5.44 -3.64
CA PRO A 232 -11.06 6.75 -4.27
C PRO A 232 -9.62 7.23 -4.33
N LEU A 233 -9.24 7.79 -5.47
CA LEU A 233 -7.91 8.37 -5.68
C LEU A 233 -7.84 9.79 -5.12
N PRO A 234 -6.64 10.28 -4.78
CA PRO A 234 -6.39 11.70 -4.53
C PRO A 234 -6.84 12.59 -5.69
N ASN A 235 -7.25 13.81 -5.39
CA ASN A 235 -7.73 14.79 -6.39
C ASN A 235 -6.69 15.08 -7.47
N GLU A 236 -5.41 15.03 -7.14
CA GLU A 236 -4.30 15.19 -8.10
C GLU A 236 -4.35 14.22 -9.31
N PHE A 237 -5.09 13.10 -9.17
CA PHE A 237 -5.31 12.10 -10.23
C PHE A 237 -6.71 12.15 -10.85
N ALA A 238 -7.63 12.97 -10.31
CA ALA A 238 -9.04 13.01 -10.73
C ALA A 238 -9.19 13.52 -12.18
N GLU A 239 -8.47 14.56 -12.56
CA GLU A 239 -8.48 15.13 -13.92
C GLU A 239 -8.03 14.12 -14.98
N THR A 240 -7.05 13.27 -14.64
CA THR A 240 -6.58 12.19 -15.50
C THR A 240 -7.68 11.16 -15.74
N ALA A 241 -8.53 10.90 -14.74
CA ALA A 241 -9.63 9.95 -14.82
C ALA A 241 -10.74 10.42 -15.77
N VAL A 242 -11.11 11.69 -15.72
CA VAL A 242 -12.17 12.29 -16.56
C VAL A 242 -11.73 12.32 -18.03
N ALA A 243 -10.50 12.73 -18.31
CA ALA A 243 -9.97 12.79 -19.67
C ALA A 243 -9.93 11.41 -20.37
N ASP A 244 -9.62 10.34 -19.64
CA ASP A 244 -9.59 8.98 -20.18
C ASP A 244 -11.01 8.42 -20.43
N THR A 245 -11.99 8.78 -19.61
CA THR A 245 -13.38 8.36 -19.79
C THR A 245 -13.96 8.98 -21.06
N VAL A 246 -13.79 10.29 -21.23
CA VAL A 246 -14.27 11.03 -22.42
C VAL A 246 -13.63 10.52 -23.72
N ARG A 247 -12.35 10.12 -23.70
CA ARG A 247 -11.69 9.53 -24.89
C ARG A 247 -12.21 8.14 -25.22
N ARG A 248 -12.51 7.30 -24.23
CA ARG A 248 -13.07 5.96 -24.45
C ARG A 248 -14.44 6.04 -25.13
N ASP A 249 -15.28 6.96 -24.67
CA ASP A 249 -16.62 7.18 -25.25
C ASP A 249 -16.52 7.67 -26.70
N LYS A 250 -15.59 8.59 -27.00
CA LYS A 250 -15.34 9.05 -28.37
C LYS A 250 -14.81 7.95 -29.30
N THR A 251 -13.91 7.09 -28.80
CA THR A 251 -13.35 5.97 -29.59
C THR A 251 -14.39 4.87 -29.83
N ALA A 252 -15.28 4.62 -28.87
CA ALA A 252 -16.39 3.69 -29.04
C ALA A 252 -17.43 4.23 -30.02
N ALA A 253 -17.77 5.52 -29.94
CA ALA A 253 -18.67 6.18 -30.89
C ALA A 253 -18.11 6.19 -32.32
N GLN A 254 -16.80 6.42 -32.49
CA GLN A 254 -16.14 6.43 -33.80
C GLN A 254 -16.13 5.04 -34.46
N ARG A 255 -16.04 3.96 -33.67
CA ARG A 255 -16.12 2.57 -34.19
C ARG A 255 -17.53 2.23 -34.71
N ILE A 256 -18.57 2.68 -34.00
CA ILE A 256 -19.98 2.46 -34.41
C ILE A 256 -20.28 3.18 -35.72
N VAL A 257 -19.67 4.37 -35.95
CA VAL A 257 -19.88 5.15 -37.19
C VAL A 257 -19.12 4.55 -38.40
N ASN A 258 -18.01 3.81 -38.17
CA ASN A 258 -17.21 3.23 -39.23
C ASN A 258 -17.60 1.78 -39.59
N GLU A 259 -18.51 1.15 -38.85
CA GLU A 259 -19.01 -0.21 -39.05
C GLU A 259 -20.48 -0.23 -39.57
N GLY A 260 -21.08 0.94 -39.80
CA GLY A 260 -22.39 1.14 -40.42
C GLY A 260 -22.27 1.80 -41.77
#